data_ccbc2e6cdf86a5cf84c9a4323fd04436
#
_entry.id   ccbc2e6cdf86a5cf84c9a4323fd04436
#
_cell.length_a   1.000
_cell.length_b   1.000
_cell.length_c   1.000
_cell.angle_alpha   90.00
_cell.angle_beta   90.00
_cell.angle_gamma   90.00
#
_symmetry.space_group_name_H-M   'P 1'
#
loop_
_entity.id
_entity.type
_entity.pdbx_description
1 polymer ?
#
loop_
_entity_poly.entity_id
_entity_poly.type
_entity_poly.pdbx_seq_one_letter_code
_entity_poly.pdbx_strand_id
1 'polypeptide(L)'
;MSYQRFEKLLEMHKTTVYRVSKETKISASTLTDWKYGRSAPKADKLKRIADYFGVGINYFLDETPASSLSPYRGVRIPIIGEIRAGSPIITDETLIGYDFAEVNDADDYFFLTIRGDSMKNIGMLEGSLVLFKKQSFAENGEIVACLVGGDSATVKRFYKDKRGVRLVPENEDYEPIKLLPEDFETGEARILGVACEIKIKL
;
A
#
# COMPACT_ATOMS: atom_id res chain seq x y z
N MET A 1 -12.72 6.43 27.26
CA MET A 1 -12.67 6.33 25.79
C MET A 1 -12.47 7.70 25.20
N SER A 2 -11.35 7.95 24.54
CA SER A 2 -10.94 9.30 24.11
C SER A 2 -11.18 9.52 22.61
N TYR A 3 -12.07 10.47 22.25
CA TYR A 3 -12.23 10.95 20.87
C TYR A 3 -10.93 11.61 20.36
N GLN A 4 -10.15 12.24 21.23
CA GLN A 4 -8.86 12.83 20.90
C GLN A 4 -7.90 11.82 20.26
N ARG A 5 -7.95 10.56 20.67
CA ARG A 5 -7.14 9.48 20.07
C ARG A 5 -7.60 9.14 18.66
N PHE A 6 -8.90 9.17 18.42
CA PHE A 6 -9.46 9.01 17.08
C PHE A 6 -9.08 10.19 16.17
N GLU A 7 -9.14 11.41 16.69
CA GLU A 7 -8.75 12.62 15.96
C GLU A 7 -7.25 12.60 15.58
N LYS A 8 -6.39 12.16 16.52
CA LYS A 8 -4.96 11.94 16.22
C LYS A 8 -4.74 10.90 15.10
N LEU A 9 -5.51 9.80 15.08
CA LEU A 9 -5.43 8.82 14.00
C LEU A 9 -5.89 9.40 12.66
N LEU A 10 -6.93 10.23 12.63
CA LEU A 10 -7.36 10.92 11.41
C LEU A 10 -6.24 11.79 10.83
N GLU A 11 -5.56 12.55 11.68
CA GLU A 11 -4.42 13.40 11.29
C GLU A 11 -3.25 12.57 10.76
N MET A 12 -2.84 11.54 11.51
CA MET A 12 -1.72 10.66 11.15
C MET A 12 -1.95 9.94 9.82
N HIS A 13 -3.20 9.51 9.56
CA HIS A 13 -3.56 8.79 8.35
C HIS A 13 -4.09 9.70 7.23
N LYS A 14 -4.00 11.03 7.40
CA LYS A 14 -4.50 12.06 6.44
C LYS A 14 -5.89 11.72 5.92
N THR A 15 -6.77 11.21 6.79
CA THR A 15 -8.12 10.76 6.44
C THR A 15 -9.19 11.60 7.14
N THR A 16 -10.45 11.39 6.77
CA THR A 16 -11.58 12.18 7.29
C THR A 16 -12.59 11.29 8.02
N VAL A 17 -13.36 11.88 8.94
CA VAL A 17 -14.49 11.22 9.61
C VAL A 17 -15.47 10.61 8.62
N TYR A 18 -15.72 11.30 7.49
CA TYR A 18 -16.60 10.82 6.43
C TYR A 18 -16.08 9.52 5.81
N ARG A 19 -14.79 9.46 5.46
CA ARG A 19 -14.18 8.28 4.86
C ARG A 19 -14.20 7.10 5.84
N VAL A 20 -13.82 7.33 7.10
CA VAL A 20 -13.89 6.31 8.15
C VAL A 20 -15.32 5.81 8.34
N SER A 21 -16.31 6.71 8.38
CA SER A 21 -17.73 6.36 8.49
C SER A 21 -18.16 5.42 7.33
N LYS A 22 -17.81 5.77 6.08
CA LYS A 22 -18.15 4.99 4.89
C LYS A 22 -17.51 3.59 4.92
N GLU A 23 -16.21 3.51 5.19
CA GLU A 23 -15.45 2.25 5.13
C GLU A 23 -15.75 1.32 6.33
N THR A 24 -15.93 1.87 7.53
CA THR A 24 -16.28 1.08 8.72
C THR A 24 -17.77 0.77 8.83
N LYS A 25 -18.62 1.35 7.97
CA LYS A 25 -20.10 1.27 8.04
C LYS A 25 -20.65 1.72 9.40
N ILE A 26 -20.00 2.70 10.02
CA ILE A 26 -20.44 3.36 11.23
C ILE A 26 -21.06 4.70 10.86
N SER A 27 -22.28 4.98 11.33
CA SER A 27 -22.96 6.23 10.98
C SER A 27 -22.17 7.46 11.43
N ALA A 28 -22.16 8.49 10.59
CA ALA A 28 -21.51 9.77 10.91
C ALA A 28 -22.06 10.38 12.21
N SER A 29 -23.35 10.17 12.52
CA SER A 29 -23.95 10.59 13.79
C SER A 29 -23.27 9.96 15.01
N THR A 30 -22.96 8.65 14.96
CA THR A 30 -22.22 7.98 16.06
C THR A 30 -20.86 8.63 16.30
N LEU A 31 -20.12 8.97 15.23
CA LEU A 31 -18.81 9.61 15.36
C LEU A 31 -18.92 11.06 15.82
N THR A 32 -19.98 11.75 15.39
CA THR A 32 -20.30 13.11 15.83
C THR A 32 -20.69 13.15 17.31
N ASP A 33 -21.55 12.21 17.77
CA ASP A 33 -21.93 12.11 19.16
C ASP A 33 -20.72 11.80 20.06
N TRP A 34 -19.80 10.97 19.58
CA TRP A 34 -18.53 10.71 20.26
C TRP A 34 -17.63 11.94 20.34
N LYS A 35 -17.55 12.73 19.26
CA LYS A 35 -16.82 14.01 19.24
C LYS A 35 -17.29 14.97 20.33
N TYR A 36 -18.60 15.08 20.48
CA TYR A 36 -19.21 15.99 21.46
C TYR A 36 -19.41 15.36 22.85
N GLY A 37 -18.89 14.15 23.08
CA GLY A 37 -19.00 13.47 24.38
C GLY A 37 -20.40 13.01 24.76
N ARG A 38 -21.36 13.01 23.80
CA ARG A 38 -22.74 12.60 24.05
C ARG A 38 -22.85 11.08 24.26
N SER A 39 -22.13 10.32 23.46
CA SER A 39 -22.02 8.88 23.60
C SER A 39 -20.73 8.38 22.95
N ALA A 40 -20.12 7.32 23.49
CA ALA A 40 -18.99 6.65 22.88
C ALA A 40 -19.46 5.44 22.04
N PRO A 41 -18.75 5.08 20.96
CA PRO A 41 -19.02 3.86 20.21
C PRO A 41 -18.96 2.63 21.14
N LYS A 42 -19.87 1.68 20.96
CA LYS A 42 -19.80 0.38 21.65
C LYS A 42 -18.58 -0.42 21.16
N ALA A 43 -18.21 -1.44 21.92
CA ALA A 43 -16.99 -2.23 21.68
C ALA A 43 -16.89 -2.80 20.24
N ASP A 44 -18.03 -3.23 19.66
CA ASP A 44 -18.10 -3.73 18.28
C ASP A 44 -17.75 -2.67 17.22
N LYS A 45 -18.24 -1.44 17.42
CA LYS A 45 -17.94 -0.29 16.55
C LYS A 45 -16.52 0.21 16.78
N LEU A 46 -16.09 0.26 18.06
CA LEU A 46 -14.74 0.66 18.42
C LEU A 46 -13.70 -0.30 17.84
N LYS A 47 -14.00 -1.60 17.85
CA LYS A 47 -13.16 -2.62 17.20
C LYS A 47 -13.03 -2.36 15.69
N ARG A 48 -14.13 -2.08 14.98
CA ARG A 48 -14.08 -1.75 13.54
C ARG A 48 -13.27 -0.50 13.25
N ILE A 49 -13.33 0.52 14.13
CA ILE A 49 -12.48 1.71 14.01
C ILE A 49 -11.02 1.33 14.25
N ALA A 50 -10.74 0.54 15.28
CA ALA A 50 -9.41 0.05 15.60
C ALA A 50 -8.83 -0.76 14.43
N ASP A 51 -9.58 -1.70 13.87
CA ASP A 51 -9.19 -2.50 12.70
C ASP A 51 -8.95 -1.64 11.46
N TYR A 52 -9.75 -0.60 11.23
CA TYR A 52 -9.59 0.35 10.12
C TYR A 52 -8.25 1.09 10.17
N PHE A 53 -7.87 1.54 11.37
CA PHE A 53 -6.57 2.19 11.59
C PHE A 53 -5.46 1.19 11.91
N GLY A 54 -5.79 -0.14 11.97
CA GLY A 54 -4.89 -1.20 12.34
C GLY A 54 -4.39 -1.08 13.79
N VAL A 55 -5.07 -0.47 14.79
CA VAL A 55 -4.71 -0.31 16.19
C VAL A 55 -5.40 -1.35 17.08
N GLY A 56 -4.79 -1.72 18.19
CA GLY A 56 -5.50 -2.49 19.21
C GLY A 56 -6.66 -1.67 19.80
N ILE A 57 -7.79 -2.33 20.12
CA ILE A 57 -8.92 -1.65 20.77
C ILE A 57 -8.50 -0.92 22.06
N ASN A 58 -7.47 -1.43 22.76
CA ASN A 58 -6.92 -0.84 23.98
C ASN A 58 -6.36 0.57 23.75
N TYR A 59 -5.96 0.90 22.50
CA TYR A 59 -5.56 2.25 22.15
C TYR A 59 -6.61 3.31 22.50
N PHE A 60 -7.89 2.96 22.40
CA PHE A 60 -8.99 3.86 22.77
C PHE A 60 -9.42 3.75 24.22
N LEU A 61 -9.04 2.69 24.94
CA LEU A 61 -9.48 2.38 26.29
C LEU A 61 -8.49 2.83 27.36
N ASP A 62 -7.19 2.88 27.06
CA ASP A 62 -6.15 3.30 28.00
C ASP A 62 -6.30 4.76 28.43
N GLU A 63 -5.94 5.04 29.69
CA GLU A 63 -5.99 6.39 30.26
C GLU A 63 -4.68 7.19 30.05
N THR A 64 -3.65 6.58 29.44
CA THR A 64 -2.39 7.27 29.12
C THR A 64 -2.61 8.42 28.13
N PRO A 65 -1.88 9.55 28.25
CA PRO A 65 -2.04 10.67 27.33
C PRO A 65 -1.84 10.27 25.86
N ALA A 66 -2.73 10.71 24.96
CA ALA A 66 -2.66 10.40 23.52
C ALA A 66 -1.32 10.81 22.88
N SER A 67 -0.63 11.82 23.45
CA SER A 67 0.67 12.29 23.01
C SER A 67 1.81 11.30 23.25
N SER A 68 1.67 10.37 24.23
CA SER A 68 2.70 9.38 24.59
C SER A 68 2.54 8.03 23.88
N LEU A 69 1.42 7.83 23.17
CA LEU A 69 1.15 6.60 22.43
C LEU A 69 1.39 6.82 20.95
N SER A 70 2.40 6.16 20.41
CA SER A 70 2.45 5.85 18.98
C SER A 70 1.64 4.56 18.79
N PRO A 71 0.47 4.60 18.15
CA PRO A 71 -0.37 3.41 18.03
C PRO A 71 0.21 2.39 17.05
N TYR A 72 1.07 2.85 16.15
CA TYR A 72 1.73 2.05 15.12
C TYR A 72 3.12 2.55 14.79
N ARG A 73 3.94 1.60 14.39
CA ARG A 73 5.06 1.85 13.51
C ARG A 73 4.53 1.74 12.07
N GLY A 74 3.93 2.82 11.53
CA GLY A 74 3.58 2.84 10.12
C GLY A 74 2.30 3.58 9.76
N VAL A 75 2.19 3.92 8.49
CA VAL A 75 1.01 4.48 7.84
C VAL A 75 0.30 3.41 7.01
N ARG A 76 -0.99 3.57 6.82
CA ARG A 76 -1.85 2.64 6.07
C ARG A 76 -1.63 2.84 4.58
N ILE A 77 -1.13 1.81 3.90
CA ILE A 77 -0.80 1.81 2.48
C ILE A 77 -1.77 0.91 1.71
N PRO A 78 -2.28 1.33 0.54
CA PRO A 78 -3.18 0.51 -0.25
C PRO A 78 -2.47 -0.72 -0.84
N ILE A 79 -3.16 -1.86 -0.84
CA ILE A 79 -2.74 -3.07 -1.53
C ILE A 79 -3.46 -3.10 -2.87
N ILE A 80 -2.69 -3.17 -3.95
CA ILE A 80 -3.18 -3.23 -5.32
C ILE A 80 -3.12 -4.67 -5.80
N GLY A 81 -4.24 -5.15 -6.34
CA GLY A 81 -4.32 -6.54 -6.84
C GLY A 81 -3.75 -6.69 -8.23
N GLU A 82 -4.26 -5.92 -9.17
CA GLU A 82 -3.85 -5.97 -10.58
C GLU A 82 -3.77 -4.55 -11.14
N ILE A 83 -2.72 -4.25 -11.89
CA ILE A 83 -2.55 -2.94 -12.53
C ILE A 83 -2.69 -3.14 -14.03
N ARG A 84 -3.63 -2.42 -14.65
CA ARG A 84 -3.87 -2.42 -16.09
C ARG A 84 -3.49 -1.08 -16.71
N ALA A 85 -3.19 -1.12 -18.01
CA ALA A 85 -2.89 0.09 -18.77
C ALA A 85 -4.08 1.06 -18.82
N GLY A 86 -3.75 2.35 -18.93
CA GLY A 86 -4.73 3.41 -19.12
C GLY A 86 -5.50 3.83 -17.86
N SER A 87 -5.36 3.08 -16.76
CA SER A 87 -6.01 3.40 -15.48
C SER A 87 -5.00 3.96 -14.48
N PRO A 88 -5.43 4.83 -13.54
CA PRO A 88 -4.63 5.15 -12.36
C PRO A 88 -4.25 3.87 -11.60
N ILE A 89 -3.08 3.86 -10.95
CA ILE A 89 -2.58 2.71 -10.18
C ILE A 89 -3.59 2.29 -9.11
N ILE A 90 -4.27 3.27 -8.51
CA ILE A 90 -5.25 3.06 -7.43
C ILE A 90 -6.62 3.48 -7.95
N THR A 91 -7.49 2.49 -8.14
CA THR A 91 -8.92 2.65 -8.43
C THR A 91 -9.71 1.76 -7.50
N ASP A 92 -11.03 1.95 -7.43
CA ASP A 92 -11.89 1.06 -6.64
C ASP A 92 -11.82 -0.40 -7.13
N GLU A 93 -11.52 -0.63 -8.41
CA GLU A 93 -11.38 -1.97 -9.00
C GLU A 93 -10.02 -2.62 -8.72
N THR A 94 -8.95 -1.83 -8.59
CA THR A 94 -7.59 -2.32 -8.34
C THR A 94 -7.29 -2.48 -6.85
N LEU A 95 -8.00 -1.77 -5.98
CA LEU A 95 -7.80 -1.79 -4.54
C LEU A 95 -8.38 -3.07 -3.92
N ILE A 96 -7.52 -3.93 -3.36
CA ILE A 96 -7.95 -5.18 -2.70
C ILE A 96 -7.88 -5.12 -1.17
N GLY A 97 -7.22 -4.11 -0.61
CA GLY A 97 -7.09 -3.96 0.83
C GLY A 97 -6.05 -2.93 1.23
N TYR A 98 -5.59 -3.03 2.45
CA TYR A 98 -4.54 -2.16 3.01
C TYR A 98 -3.64 -2.95 3.95
N ASP A 99 -2.38 -2.53 4.04
CA ASP A 99 -1.43 -2.94 5.07
C ASP A 99 -0.64 -1.71 5.56
N PHE A 100 0.18 -1.87 6.59
CA PHE A 100 0.92 -0.78 7.22
C PHE A 100 2.39 -0.83 6.84
N ALA A 101 3.03 0.34 6.64
CA ALA A 101 4.46 0.45 6.42
C ALA A 101 5.04 1.65 7.18
N GLU A 102 6.30 1.53 7.62
CA GLU A 102 7.03 2.62 8.30
C GLU A 102 7.57 3.62 7.26
N VAL A 103 6.68 4.43 6.70
CA VAL A 103 7.01 5.45 5.71
C VAL A 103 6.43 6.81 6.10
N ASN A 104 6.95 7.89 5.51
CA ASN A 104 6.56 9.26 5.88
C ASN A 104 5.22 9.68 5.26
N ASP A 105 4.93 9.27 4.02
CA ASP A 105 3.71 9.65 3.30
C ASP A 105 3.09 8.45 2.59
N ALA A 106 1.83 8.13 2.93
CA ALA A 106 1.11 7.00 2.34
C ALA A 106 0.86 7.18 0.84
N ASP A 107 0.72 8.43 0.37
CA ASP A 107 0.38 8.73 -1.01
C ASP A 107 1.53 8.40 -1.98
N ASP A 108 2.76 8.31 -1.46
CA ASP A 108 3.95 7.96 -2.25
C ASP A 108 4.16 6.45 -2.41
N TYR A 109 3.32 5.62 -1.79
CA TYR A 109 3.55 4.17 -1.76
C TYR A 109 2.31 3.36 -2.13
N PHE A 110 2.54 2.11 -2.49
CA PHE A 110 1.52 1.07 -2.65
C PHE A 110 2.13 -0.31 -2.42
N PHE A 111 1.30 -1.26 -2.00
CA PHE A 111 1.65 -2.67 -1.99
C PHE A 111 1.16 -3.37 -3.26
N LEU A 112 1.96 -4.32 -3.75
CA LEU A 112 1.52 -5.34 -4.70
C LEU A 112 1.60 -6.71 -4.07
N THR A 113 0.62 -7.55 -4.38
CA THR A 113 0.70 -8.99 -4.09
C THR A 113 1.47 -9.68 -5.21
N ILE A 114 2.51 -10.42 -4.86
CA ILE A 114 3.30 -11.20 -5.82
C ILE A 114 2.47 -12.36 -6.34
N ARG A 115 2.51 -12.55 -7.65
CA ARG A 115 1.94 -13.71 -8.35
C ARG A 115 3.02 -14.45 -9.09
N GLY A 116 3.01 -15.78 -8.98
CA GLY A 116 4.02 -16.64 -9.55
C GLY A 116 5.35 -16.60 -8.80
N ASP A 117 6.38 -17.18 -9.41
CA ASP A 117 7.66 -17.47 -8.75
C ASP A 117 8.88 -16.87 -9.47
N SER A 118 8.67 -15.97 -10.42
CA SER A 118 9.76 -15.36 -11.21
C SER A 118 10.79 -14.58 -10.39
N MET A 119 10.51 -14.29 -9.12
CA MET A 119 11.38 -13.56 -8.20
C MET A 119 11.71 -14.38 -6.93
N LYS A 120 11.53 -15.70 -6.99
CA LYS A 120 11.64 -16.61 -5.83
C LYS A 120 13.02 -16.62 -5.17
N ASN A 121 14.10 -16.47 -5.95
CA ASN A 121 15.48 -16.59 -5.44
C ASN A 121 15.88 -15.44 -4.50
N ILE A 122 15.11 -14.35 -4.46
CA ILE A 122 15.29 -13.25 -3.51
C ILE A 122 14.19 -13.20 -2.42
N GLY A 123 13.43 -14.29 -2.28
CA GLY A 123 12.40 -14.42 -1.25
C GLY A 123 11.05 -13.76 -1.59
N MET A 124 10.84 -13.29 -2.81
CA MET A 124 9.54 -12.83 -3.28
C MET A 124 8.71 -14.03 -3.73
N LEU A 125 8.05 -14.66 -2.80
CA LEU A 125 7.20 -15.83 -3.02
C LEU A 125 5.78 -15.42 -3.41
N GLU A 126 5.05 -16.30 -4.05
CA GLU A 126 3.63 -16.10 -4.34
C GLU A 126 2.85 -15.77 -3.07
N GLY A 127 1.99 -14.75 -3.13
CA GLY A 127 1.23 -14.24 -2.00
C GLY A 127 1.98 -13.25 -1.09
N SER A 128 3.29 -13.06 -1.28
CA SER A 128 4.04 -12.02 -0.57
C SER A 128 3.51 -10.63 -0.93
N LEU A 129 3.54 -9.71 0.03
CA LEU A 129 3.28 -8.29 -0.21
C LEU A 129 4.61 -7.56 -0.38
N VAL A 130 4.76 -6.81 -1.46
CA VAL A 130 5.92 -5.95 -1.69
C VAL A 130 5.49 -4.50 -1.67
N LEU A 131 6.15 -3.70 -0.84
CA LEU A 131 5.98 -2.25 -0.78
C LEU A 131 6.79 -1.59 -1.88
N PHE A 132 6.13 -0.76 -2.69
CA PHE A 132 6.75 0.04 -3.73
C PHE A 132 6.64 1.52 -3.43
N LYS A 133 7.73 2.26 -3.61
CA LYS A 133 7.71 3.72 -3.70
C LYS A 133 7.35 4.10 -5.13
N LYS A 134 6.34 4.93 -5.32
CA LYS A 134 5.92 5.45 -6.63
C LYS A 134 7.01 6.32 -7.22
N GLN A 135 7.54 5.92 -8.35
CA GLN A 135 8.47 6.70 -9.16
C GLN A 135 8.51 6.15 -10.58
N SER A 136 8.83 7.01 -11.55
CA SER A 136 8.85 6.68 -12.97
C SER A 136 10.23 6.33 -13.52
N PHE A 137 11.24 6.24 -12.66
CA PHE A 137 12.62 5.90 -13.02
C PHE A 137 13.18 4.88 -12.02
N ALA A 138 14.23 4.18 -12.42
CA ALA A 138 14.96 3.24 -11.56
C ALA A 138 16.45 3.21 -11.94
N GLU A 139 17.27 2.82 -10.97
CA GLU A 139 18.69 2.58 -11.16
C GLU A 139 18.96 1.09 -11.47
N ASN A 140 20.11 0.82 -12.07
CA ASN A 140 20.51 -0.56 -12.37
C ASN A 140 20.64 -1.40 -11.10
N GLY A 141 19.97 -2.54 -11.10
CA GLY A 141 19.95 -3.47 -9.96
C GLY A 141 18.75 -3.29 -9.04
N GLU A 142 17.97 -2.24 -9.16
CA GLU A 142 16.74 -2.07 -8.37
C GLU A 142 15.63 -3.02 -8.83
N ILE A 143 14.75 -3.37 -7.91
CA ILE A 143 13.56 -4.17 -8.21
C ILE A 143 12.40 -3.22 -8.46
N VAL A 144 11.78 -3.36 -9.61
CA VAL A 144 10.70 -2.47 -10.05
C VAL A 144 9.39 -3.21 -10.26
N ALA A 145 8.29 -2.51 -10.01
CA ALA A 145 7.02 -2.81 -10.63
C ALA A 145 6.97 -2.04 -11.95
N CYS A 146 6.84 -2.75 -13.06
CA CYS A 146 6.83 -2.19 -14.40
C CYS A 146 5.63 -2.71 -15.19
N LEU A 147 4.89 -1.80 -15.81
CA LEU A 147 3.88 -2.14 -16.82
C LEU A 147 4.61 -2.57 -18.10
N VAL A 148 4.15 -3.64 -18.75
CA VAL A 148 4.73 -4.19 -19.97
C VAL A 148 3.62 -4.56 -20.95
N GLY A 149 3.79 -4.18 -22.22
CA GLY A 149 2.81 -4.42 -23.28
C GLY A 149 1.49 -3.70 -23.08
N GLY A 150 1.48 -2.68 -22.22
CA GLY A 150 0.27 -1.94 -21.90
C GLY A 150 -0.76 -2.69 -21.03
N ASP A 151 -0.57 -3.98 -20.75
CA ASP A 151 -1.66 -4.83 -20.19
C ASP A 151 -1.53 -5.11 -18.70
N SER A 152 -0.33 -5.42 -18.20
CA SER A 152 -0.16 -5.87 -16.81
C SER A 152 1.18 -5.45 -16.21
N ALA A 153 1.18 -5.26 -14.89
CA ALA A 153 2.40 -5.00 -14.15
C ALA A 153 3.15 -6.29 -13.84
N THR A 154 4.47 -6.25 -14.01
CA THR A 154 5.40 -7.30 -13.59
C THR A 154 6.43 -6.77 -12.61
N VAL A 155 6.93 -7.64 -11.73
CA VAL A 155 8.02 -7.30 -10.79
C VAL A 155 9.28 -8.00 -11.24
N LYS A 156 10.34 -7.22 -11.50
CA LYS A 156 11.62 -7.72 -12.00
C LYS A 156 12.78 -6.83 -11.54
N ARG A 157 14.01 -7.31 -11.69
CA ARG A 157 15.21 -6.50 -11.51
C ARG A 157 15.46 -5.68 -12.75
N PHE A 158 15.65 -4.39 -12.57
CA PHE A 158 15.83 -3.41 -13.64
C PHE A 158 17.29 -3.25 -14.02
N TYR A 159 17.56 -3.27 -15.32
CA TYR A 159 18.83 -2.87 -15.91
C TYR A 159 18.60 -2.06 -17.18
N LYS A 160 19.32 -0.96 -17.30
CA LYS A 160 19.30 -0.07 -18.49
C LYS A 160 20.71 0.08 -19.05
N ASP A 161 20.84 -0.05 -20.35
CA ASP A 161 22.05 0.22 -21.10
C ASP A 161 21.73 1.00 -22.41
N LYS A 162 22.71 1.17 -23.29
CA LYS A 162 22.54 1.88 -24.58
C LYS A 162 21.56 1.19 -25.55
N ARG A 163 21.20 -0.06 -25.32
CA ARG A 163 20.29 -0.86 -26.16
C ARG A 163 18.84 -0.84 -25.68
N GLY A 164 18.60 -0.33 -24.47
CA GLY A 164 17.28 -0.29 -23.86
C GLY A 164 17.27 -0.79 -22.43
N VAL A 165 16.13 -1.31 -22.00
CA VAL A 165 15.89 -1.82 -20.65
C VAL A 165 15.75 -3.33 -20.68
N ARG A 166 16.31 -3.99 -19.67
CA ARG A 166 16.10 -5.41 -19.40
C ARG A 166 15.48 -5.56 -18.01
N LEU A 167 14.34 -6.22 -17.96
CA LEU A 167 13.69 -6.63 -16.74
C LEU A 167 14.05 -8.10 -16.48
N VAL A 168 14.95 -8.32 -15.53
CA VAL A 168 15.58 -9.61 -15.26
C VAL A 168 14.83 -10.31 -14.11
N PRO A 169 14.35 -11.54 -14.31
CA PRO A 169 13.77 -12.34 -13.22
C PRO A 169 14.87 -12.80 -12.24
N GLU A 170 14.46 -13.10 -11.03
CA GLU A 170 15.26 -13.77 -10.00
C GLU A 170 14.84 -15.25 -9.89
N ASN A 171 14.79 -15.90 -11.05
CA ASN A 171 14.51 -17.30 -11.24
C ASN A 171 15.00 -17.71 -12.63
N GLU A 172 15.88 -18.70 -12.69
CA GLU A 172 16.54 -19.17 -13.94
C GLU A 172 15.57 -19.80 -14.93
N ASP A 173 14.37 -20.19 -14.47
CA ASP A 173 13.32 -20.77 -15.32
C ASP A 173 12.64 -19.72 -16.23
N TYR A 174 12.97 -18.44 -16.05
CA TYR A 174 12.35 -17.32 -16.77
C TYR A 174 13.39 -16.50 -17.57
N GLU A 175 13.05 -16.14 -18.79
CA GLU A 175 13.88 -15.28 -19.62
C GLU A 175 13.68 -13.78 -19.28
N PRO A 176 14.72 -12.95 -19.40
CA PRO A 176 14.61 -11.51 -19.26
C PRO A 176 13.70 -10.88 -20.31
N ILE A 177 12.84 -9.95 -19.89
CA ILE A 177 12.05 -9.11 -20.79
C ILE A 177 12.93 -7.97 -21.30
N LYS A 178 13.01 -7.79 -22.60
CA LYS A 178 13.75 -6.71 -23.26
C LYS A 178 12.76 -5.67 -23.74
N LEU A 179 12.99 -4.42 -23.35
CA LEU A 179 12.17 -3.26 -23.69
C LEU A 179 13.04 -2.24 -24.42
N LEU A 180 12.51 -1.67 -25.48
CA LEU A 180 13.15 -0.60 -26.23
C LEU A 180 12.79 0.77 -25.62
N PRO A 181 13.59 1.83 -25.90
CA PRO A 181 13.23 3.17 -25.46
C PRO A 181 11.83 3.61 -25.96
N GLU A 182 11.46 3.19 -27.16
CA GLU A 182 10.17 3.47 -27.79
C GLU A 182 8.98 2.94 -26.99
N ASP A 183 9.12 1.78 -26.31
CA ASP A 183 8.07 1.21 -25.48
C ASP A 183 7.71 2.13 -24.29
N PHE A 184 8.72 2.88 -23.79
CA PHE A 184 8.49 3.88 -22.74
C PHE A 184 7.90 5.18 -23.28
N GLU A 185 8.23 5.56 -24.52
CA GLU A 185 7.70 6.76 -25.18
C GLU A 185 6.23 6.58 -25.58
N THR A 186 5.86 5.39 -26.03
CA THR A 186 4.46 5.04 -26.39
C THR A 186 3.58 4.73 -25.19
N GLY A 187 4.20 4.47 -24.03
CA GLY A 187 3.49 4.08 -22.81
C GLY A 187 3.17 2.58 -22.71
N GLU A 188 3.66 1.77 -23.67
CA GLU A 188 3.59 0.30 -23.58
C GLU A 188 4.43 -0.25 -22.44
N ALA A 189 5.51 0.45 -22.07
CA ALA A 189 6.28 0.19 -20.86
C ALA A 189 6.26 1.40 -19.93
N ARG A 190 6.07 1.18 -18.62
CA ARG A 190 6.12 2.24 -17.62
C ARG A 190 6.56 1.70 -16.27
N ILE A 191 7.59 2.31 -15.66
CA ILE A 191 7.95 2.05 -14.27
C ILE A 191 6.87 2.67 -13.38
N LEU A 192 6.33 1.88 -12.47
CA LEU A 192 5.27 2.25 -11.54
C LEU A 192 5.82 2.59 -10.16
N GLY A 193 6.94 1.95 -9.80
CA GLY A 193 7.63 2.15 -8.53
C GLY A 193 8.80 1.22 -8.34
N VAL A 194 9.59 1.51 -7.32
CA VAL A 194 10.75 0.72 -6.88
C VAL A 194 10.44 0.05 -5.55
N ALA A 195 10.81 -1.23 -5.42
CA ALA A 195 10.58 -2.03 -4.22
C ALA A 195 11.41 -1.53 -3.04
N CYS A 196 10.77 -1.41 -1.88
CA CYS A 196 11.39 -0.96 -0.63
C CYS A 196 11.40 -2.05 0.45
N GLU A 197 10.37 -2.88 0.51
CA GLU A 197 10.16 -3.86 1.59
C GLU A 197 9.39 -5.07 1.06
N ILE A 198 9.69 -6.25 1.60
CA ILE A 198 8.93 -7.48 1.35
C ILE A 198 8.32 -7.95 2.66
N LYS A 199 7.03 -8.26 2.65
CA LYS A 199 6.31 -8.91 3.75
C LYS A 199 5.89 -10.31 3.36
N ILE A 200 6.39 -11.28 4.08
CA ILE A 200 6.08 -12.69 3.89
C ILE A 200 5.13 -13.11 5.02
N LYS A 201 3.97 -13.67 4.67
CA LYS A 201 3.12 -14.35 5.64
C LYS A 201 3.67 -15.76 5.87
N LEU A 202 3.94 -16.06 7.13
CA LEU A 202 4.31 -17.40 7.60
C LEU A 202 3.06 -18.24 7.82
#